data_7f668e57c942155b969507426ae72657
#
_entry.id   7f668e57c942155b969507426ae72657
#
_cell.length_a   1.000
_cell.length_b   1.000
_cell.length_c   1.000
_cell.angle_alpha   90.00
_cell.angle_beta   90.00
_cell.angle_gamma   90.00
#
_symmetry.space_group_name_H-M   'P 1'
#
loop_
_entity.id
_entity.type
_entity.pdbx_description
1 polymer ?
#
loop_
_entity_poly.entity_id
_entity_poly.type
_entity_poly.pdbx_seq_one_letter_code
_entity_poly.pdbx_strand_id
1 'polypeptide(L)'
;MRVWTLCAAALLMLGSASLSMAQFPQPGKEHEFLKQSEGEWEIKMEAGGTAASIGTAKYKMGMGGLWLVSDVEMDMQGTKFSGHGLDSYDPAKKKYVAVWTDSMSTMPIVTEGEMSADMKTLTMTGKGPGQDGKETDYKMITEYKDKNTHVFKMWSGTLTGDPMMTLTYTRKK
;
A
#
# COMPACT_ATOMS: atom_id res chain seq x y z
N MET A 1 -22.78 -84.16 -4.88
CA MET A 1 -21.99 -83.26 -4.02
C MET A 1 -21.70 -81.98 -4.82
N ARG A 2 -22.36 -80.87 -4.50
CA ARG A 2 -22.22 -79.56 -5.18
C ARG A 2 -21.34 -78.66 -4.32
N VAL A 3 -20.19 -78.26 -4.83
CA VAL A 3 -19.26 -77.34 -4.19
C VAL A 3 -19.61 -75.92 -4.64
N TRP A 4 -19.99 -75.08 -3.71
CA TRP A 4 -20.29 -73.67 -3.97
C TRP A 4 -19.00 -72.80 -3.75
N THR A 5 -18.55 -72.18 -4.82
CA THR A 5 -17.42 -71.25 -4.80
C THR A 5 -17.93 -69.87 -4.50
N LEU A 6 -17.58 -69.34 -3.33
CA LEU A 6 -17.87 -67.95 -2.96
C LEU A 6 -16.79 -67.02 -3.55
N CYS A 7 -17.16 -66.20 -4.53
CA CYS A 7 -16.33 -65.11 -5.00
C CYS A 7 -16.52 -63.89 -4.07
N ALA A 8 -15.51 -63.58 -3.29
CA ALA A 8 -15.44 -62.32 -2.52
C ALA A 8 -14.96 -61.21 -3.43
N ALA A 9 -15.87 -60.29 -3.79
CA ALA A 9 -15.51 -59.04 -4.48
C ALA A 9 -15.03 -58.03 -3.42
N ALA A 10 -13.73 -57.77 -3.40
CA ALA A 10 -13.14 -56.67 -2.63
C ALA A 10 -13.32 -55.36 -3.39
N LEU A 11 -14.22 -54.50 -2.92
CA LEU A 11 -14.38 -53.11 -3.42
C LEU A 11 -13.23 -52.28 -2.86
N LEU A 12 -12.24 -51.94 -3.68
CA LEU A 12 -11.25 -50.90 -3.39
C LEU A 12 -11.92 -49.51 -3.50
N MET A 13 -12.27 -48.91 -2.38
CA MET A 13 -12.59 -47.48 -2.34
C MET A 13 -11.29 -46.67 -2.46
N LEU A 14 -10.98 -46.20 -3.66
CA LEU A 14 -9.98 -45.17 -3.89
C LEU A 14 -10.56 -43.87 -3.35
N GLY A 15 -10.19 -43.54 -2.11
CA GLY A 15 -10.44 -42.21 -1.54
C GLY A 15 -9.67 -41.16 -2.34
N SER A 16 -10.38 -40.35 -3.12
CA SER A 16 -9.80 -39.16 -3.78
C SER A 16 -9.43 -38.17 -2.71
N ALA A 17 -8.18 -38.18 -2.24
CA ALA A 17 -7.62 -37.11 -1.44
C ALA A 17 -7.53 -35.86 -2.35
N SER A 18 -8.51 -34.98 -2.26
CA SER A 18 -8.44 -33.63 -2.86
C SER A 18 -7.30 -32.90 -2.18
N LEU A 19 -6.15 -32.80 -2.85
CA LEU A 19 -5.10 -31.88 -2.45
C LEU A 19 -5.69 -30.46 -2.55
N SER A 20 -6.08 -29.89 -1.41
CA SER A 20 -6.44 -28.49 -1.32
C SER A 20 -5.19 -27.70 -1.62
N MET A 21 -4.99 -27.31 -2.88
CA MET A 21 -3.98 -26.33 -3.26
C MET A 21 -4.34 -25.06 -2.53
N ALA A 22 -3.47 -24.61 -1.63
CA ALA A 22 -3.63 -23.31 -0.98
C ALA A 22 -3.78 -22.26 -2.09
N GLN A 23 -4.97 -21.68 -2.19
CA GLN A 23 -5.25 -20.69 -3.22
C GLN A 23 -4.45 -19.42 -2.88
N PHE A 24 -3.58 -19.02 -3.78
CA PHE A 24 -2.85 -17.75 -3.61
C PHE A 24 -3.83 -16.60 -3.40
N PRO A 25 -3.47 -15.61 -2.56
CA PRO A 25 -4.31 -14.43 -2.38
C PRO A 25 -4.69 -13.80 -3.70
N GLN A 26 -5.95 -13.40 -3.84
CA GLN A 26 -6.46 -12.71 -5.01
C GLN A 26 -6.79 -11.25 -4.64
N PRO A 27 -6.58 -10.29 -5.56
CA PRO A 27 -6.99 -8.91 -5.34
C PRO A 27 -8.47 -8.80 -5.00
N GLY A 28 -8.81 -8.04 -3.97
CA GLY A 28 -10.19 -7.70 -3.58
C GLY A 28 -10.53 -6.25 -3.92
N LYS A 29 -11.70 -5.79 -3.45
CA LYS A 29 -12.20 -4.42 -3.68
C LYS A 29 -11.25 -3.32 -3.17
N GLU A 30 -10.49 -3.60 -2.12
CA GLU A 30 -9.51 -2.68 -1.56
C GLU A 30 -8.31 -2.50 -2.51
N HIS A 31 -7.92 -3.55 -3.22
CA HIS A 31 -6.89 -3.50 -4.26
C HIS A 31 -7.39 -2.76 -5.52
N GLU A 32 -8.68 -2.92 -5.89
CA GLU A 32 -9.29 -2.12 -6.96
C GLU A 32 -9.32 -0.62 -6.62
N PHE A 33 -9.46 -0.28 -5.33
CA PHE A 33 -9.30 1.10 -4.88
C PHE A 33 -7.87 1.60 -5.10
N LEU A 34 -6.84 0.84 -4.67
CA LEU A 34 -5.44 1.20 -4.88
C LEU A 34 -5.12 1.38 -6.37
N LYS A 35 -5.66 0.50 -7.22
CA LYS A 35 -5.49 0.55 -8.67
C LYS A 35 -5.96 1.87 -9.29
N GLN A 36 -6.90 2.58 -8.70
CA GLN A 36 -7.34 3.89 -9.18
C GLN A 36 -6.22 4.93 -9.16
N SER A 37 -5.17 4.70 -8.36
CA SER A 37 -4.00 5.57 -8.31
C SER A 37 -3.00 5.30 -9.45
N GLU A 38 -3.12 4.21 -10.23
CA GLU A 38 -2.20 3.92 -11.33
C GLU A 38 -2.08 5.09 -12.30
N GLY A 39 -0.87 5.32 -12.78
CA GLY A 39 -0.54 6.37 -13.76
C GLY A 39 0.60 7.27 -13.30
N GLU A 40 0.76 8.38 -14.00
CA GLU A 40 1.78 9.39 -13.71
C GLU A 40 1.14 10.64 -13.12
N TRP A 41 1.86 11.22 -12.15
CA TRP A 41 1.38 12.36 -11.37
C TRP A 41 2.44 13.45 -11.26
N GLU A 42 2.00 14.68 -11.28
CA GLU A 42 2.81 15.81 -10.83
C GLU A 42 2.60 16.00 -9.33
N ILE A 43 3.69 16.33 -8.62
CA ILE A 43 3.69 16.59 -7.19
C ILE A 43 4.07 18.04 -6.94
N LYS A 44 3.29 18.73 -6.12
CA LYS A 44 3.66 20.02 -5.53
C LYS A 44 3.75 19.84 -4.03
N MET A 45 4.88 20.21 -3.46
CA MET A 45 5.11 20.19 -2.01
C MET A 45 4.95 21.61 -1.46
N GLU A 46 4.22 21.73 -0.37
CA GLU A 46 4.13 22.94 0.43
C GLU A 46 4.74 22.68 1.81
N ALA A 47 5.63 23.56 2.21
CA ALA A 47 6.21 23.59 3.54
C ALA A 47 6.09 25.01 4.10
N GLY A 48 5.45 25.15 5.27
CA GLY A 48 5.23 26.47 5.87
C GLY A 48 4.37 27.41 5.03
N GLY A 49 3.44 26.87 4.20
CA GLY A 49 2.53 27.67 3.36
C GLY A 49 3.14 28.22 2.07
N THR A 50 4.37 27.83 1.72
CA THR A 50 5.04 28.25 0.49
C THR A 50 5.32 27.03 -0.38
N ALA A 51 5.12 27.12 -1.71
CA ALA A 51 5.51 26.08 -2.65
C ALA A 51 7.02 25.88 -2.59
N ALA A 52 7.46 24.71 -2.10
CA ALA A 52 8.85 24.45 -1.80
C ALA A 52 9.53 23.52 -2.81
N SER A 53 8.76 22.72 -3.56
CA SER A 53 9.31 21.72 -4.46
C SER A 53 8.29 21.22 -5.48
N ILE A 54 8.78 20.74 -6.62
CA ILE A 54 8.01 20.09 -7.67
C ILE A 54 8.62 18.72 -7.92
N GLY A 55 7.77 17.73 -8.10
CA GLY A 55 8.20 16.36 -8.37
C GLY A 55 7.24 15.61 -9.26
N THR A 56 7.53 14.35 -9.44
CA THR A 56 6.68 13.39 -10.18
C THR A 56 6.54 12.11 -9.40
N ALA A 57 5.40 11.43 -9.58
CA ALA A 57 5.21 10.07 -9.11
C ALA A 57 4.68 9.19 -10.23
N LYS A 58 5.07 7.93 -10.19
CA LYS A 58 4.54 6.88 -11.04
C LYS A 58 4.01 5.75 -10.17
N TYR A 59 2.75 5.43 -10.35
CA TYR A 59 2.07 4.35 -9.64
C TYR A 59 1.70 3.21 -10.59
N LYS A 60 1.93 1.99 -10.17
CA LYS A 60 1.60 0.79 -10.94
C LYS A 60 1.24 -0.37 -10.02
N MET A 61 0.16 -1.11 -10.34
CA MET A 61 -0.11 -2.39 -9.66
C MET A 61 0.95 -3.42 -10.05
N GLY A 62 1.47 -4.11 -9.04
CA GLY A 62 2.46 -5.18 -9.16
C GLY A 62 2.04 -6.44 -8.42
N MET A 63 2.91 -7.44 -8.42
CA MET A 63 2.77 -8.70 -7.65
C MET A 63 1.36 -9.32 -7.79
N GLY A 64 0.90 -9.49 -9.04
CA GLY A 64 -0.41 -10.07 -9.32
C GLY A 64 -1.60 -9.17 -8.98
N GLY A 65 -1.40 -7.85 -8.88
CA GLY A 65 -2.45 -6.88 -8.52
C GLY A 65 -2.68 -6.73 -7.02
N LEU A 66 -1.79 -7.26 -6.19
CA LEU A 66 -1.88 -7.18 -4.72
C LEU A 66 -1.20 -5.93 -4.15
N TRP A 67 -0.26 -5.34 -4.86
CA TRP A 67 0.53 -4.21 -4.38
C TRP A 67 0.50 -3.06 -5.37
N LEU A 68 0.24 -1.86 -4.88
CA LEU A 68 0.50 -0.63 -5.60
C LEU A 68 1.95 -0.23 -5.33
N VAL A 69 2.73 -0.17 -6.40
CA VAL A 69 4.14 0.25 -6.36
C VAL A 69 4.19 1.72 -6.76
N SER A 70 4.90 2.53 -6.00
CA SER A 70 5.09 3.94 -6.30
C SER A 70 6.58 4.29 -6.40
N ASP A 71 6.93 5.03 -7.45
CA ASP A 71 8.23 5.66 -7.62
C ASP A 71 8.03 7.16 -7.61
N VAL A 72 8.74 7.87 -6.73
CA VAL A 72 8.65 9.32 -6.55
C VAL A 72 10.01 9.96 -6.79
N GLU A 73 10.04 11.02 -7.57
CA GLU A 73 11.21 11.85 -7.77
C GLU A 73 10.85 13.33 -7.53
N MET A 74 11.69 14.03 -6.78
CA MET A 74 11.49 15.44 -6.48
C MET A 74 12.83 16.20 -6.54
N ASP A 75 12.75 17.49 -6.83
CA ASP A 75 13.85 18.41 -6.64
C ASP A 75 13.54 19.27 -5.40
N MET A 76 14.27 19.05 -4.34
CA MET A 76 14.13 19.78 -3.08
C MET A 76 15.17 20.89 -3.02
N GLN A 77 14.93 21.99 -3.74
CA GLN A 77 15.82 23.16 -3.81
C GLN A 77 17.25 22.80 -4.26
N GLY A 78 17.36 21.99 -5.32
CA GLY A 78 18.63 21.53 -5.88
C GLY A 78 19.14 20.19 -5.31
N THR A 79 18.50 19.65 -4.28
CA THR A 79 18.79 18.29 -3.77
C THR A 79 17.83 17.30 -4.41
N LYS A 80 18.36 16.32 -5.11
CA LYS A 80 17.55 15.25 -5.70
C LYS A 80 17.05 14.30 -4.62
N PHE A 81 15.75 14.09 -4.60
CA PHE A 81 15.07 13.13 -3.74
C PHE A 81 14.45 12.04 -4.59
N SER A 82 14.60 10.80 -4.18
CA SER A 82 13.90 9.65 -4.76
C SER A 82 13.31 8.79 -3.65
N GLY A 83 12.10 8.29 -3.87
CA GLY A 83 11.41 7.44 -2.92
C GLY A 83 10.65 6.32 -3.61
N HIS A 84 10.50 5.20 -2.91
CA HIS A 84 9.82 4.00 -3.38
C HIS A 84 8.84 3.50 -2.34
N GLY A 85 7.60 3.28 -2.74
CA GLY A 85 6.52 2.84 -1.88
C GLY A 85 5.88 1.55 -2.35
N LEU A 86 5.41 0.77 -1.39
CA LEU A 86 4.61 -0.43 -1.59
C LEU A 86 3.37 -0.31 -0.71
N ASP A 87 2.20 -0.24 -1.31
CA ASP A 87 0.91 -0.19 -0.62
C ASP A 87 0.07 -1.42 -0.95
N SER A 88 -0.57 -1.99 0.05
CA SER A 88 -1.47 -3.14 -0.10
C SER A 88 -2.59 -3.10 0.93
N TYR A 89 -3.39 -4.15 0.95
CA TYR A 89 -4.43 -4.38 1.95
C TYR A 89 -4.25 -5.74 2.61
N ASP A 90 -4.19 -5.75 3.94
CA ASP A 90 -4.15 -6.97 4.75
C ASP A 90 -5.58 -7.36 5.16
N PRO A 91 -6.17 -8.41 4.57
CA PRO A 91 -7.54 -8.82 4.89
C PRO A 91 -7.68 -9.41 6.30
N ALA A 92 -6.60 -9.91 6.90
CA ALA A 92 -6.64 -10.43 8.27
C ALA A 92 -6.73 -9.31 9.29
N LYS A 93 -6.01 -8.21 9.06
CA LYS A 93 -6.07 -6.99 9.87
C LYS A 93 -7.23 -6.07 9.48
N LYS A 94 -7.78 -6.23 8.27
CA LYS A 94 -8.73 -5.30 7.63
C LYS A 94 -8.18 -3.88 7.51
N LYS A 95 -6.89 -3.76 7.18
CA LYS A 95 -6.18 -2.50 7.09
C LYS A 95 -5.38 -2.39 5.80
N TYR A 96 -5.25 -1.18 5.30
CA TYR A 96 -4.21 -0.85 4.35
C TYR A 96 -2.86 -0.89 5.06
N VAL A 97 -1.84 -1.36 4.37
CA VAL A 97 -0.47 -1.46 4.86
C VAL A 97 0.46 -0.82 3.85
N ALA A 98 1.47 -0.11 4.33
CA ALA A 98 2.43 0.56 3.45
C ALA A 98 3.85 0.45 3.99
N VAL A 99 4.79 0.36 3.06
CA VAL A 99 6.23 0.48 3.31
C VAL A 99 6.77 1.54 2.38
N TRP A 100 7.47 2.52 2.94
CA TRP A 100 8.12 3.58 2.22
C TRP A 100 9.61 3.60 2.50
N THR A 101 10.41 3.76 1.45
CA THR A 101 11.86 3.96 1.51
C THR A 101 12.26 5.14 0.64
N ASP A 102 13.28 5.88 1.01
CA ASP A 102 13.75 7.03 0.25
C ASP A 102 15.25 7.25 0.36
N SER A 103 15.74 8.19 -0.45
CA SER A 103 17.17 8.51 -0.54
C SER A 103 17.72 9.29 0.67
N MET A 104 16.89 9.64 1.64
CA MET A 104 17.31 10.42 2.81
C MET A 104 17.44 9.56 4.07
N SER A 105 17.02 8.28 4.02
CA SER A 105 17.08 7.39 5.17
C SER A 105 17.44 5.96 4.78
N THR A 106 18.13 5.27 5.69
CA THR A 106 18.37 3.82 5.61
C THR A 106 17.30 2.99 6.32
N MET A 107 16.36 3.65 7.00
CA MET A 107 15.23 3.00 7.69
C MET A 107 13.94 3.22 6.91
N PRO A 108 13.12 2.18 6.70
CA PRO A 108 11.81 2.36 6.08
C PRO A 108 10.83 3.03 7.04
N ILE A 109 9.80 3.69 6.48
CA ILE A 109 8.57 4.02 7.20
C ILE A 109 7.58 2.90 6.94
N VAL A 110 7.05 2.30 8.02
CA VAL A 110 6.07 1.23 7.93
C VAL A 110 4.80 1.70 8.61
N THR A 111 3.69 1.68 7.87
CA THR A 111 2.40 2.17 8.38
C THR A 111 1.27 1.21 8.06
N GLU A 112 0.22 1.28 8.87
CA GLU A 112 -1.06 0.63 8.62
C GLU A 112 -2.21 1.58 8.96
N GLY A 113 -3.36 1.39 8.33
CA GLY A 113 -4.48 2.28 8.57
C GLY A 113 -5.75 1.92 7.84
N GLU A 114 -6.70 2.83 7.87
CA GLU A 114 -8.06 2.60 7.42
C GLU A 114 -8.55 3.70 6.49
N MET A 115 -9.42 3.28 5.58
CA MET A 115 -10.17 4.17 4.71
C MET A 115 -11.43 4.64 5.41
N SER A 116 -11.76 5.92 5.28
CA SER A 116 -13.03 6.47 5.75
C SER A 116 -14.23 5.81 5.05
N ALA A 117 -15.39 5.83 5.68
CA ALA A 117 -16.61 5.19 5.15
C ALA A 117 -17.06 5.77 3.79
N ASP A 118 -16.76 7.04 3.52
CA ASP A 118 -17.05 7.71 2.25
C ASP A 118 -15.97 7.47 1.17
N MET A 119 -14.95 6.66 1.47
CA MET A 119 -13.84 6.31 0.59
C MET A 119 -13.01 7.53 0.11
N LYS A 120 -12.97 8.60 0.91
CA LYS A 120 -12.26 9.83 0.53
C LYS A 120 -11.01 10.11 1.34
N THR A 121 -10.84 9.47 2.49
CA THR A 121 -9.71 9.75 3.37
C THR A 121 -9.09 8.44 3.85
N LEU A 122 -7.83 8.22 3.48
CA LEU A 122 -7.01 7.14 4.02
C LEU A 122 -6.15 7.70 5.15
N THR A 123 -6.31 7.17 6.36
CA THR A 123 -5.49 7.54 7.52
C THR A 123 -4.59 6.36 7.87
N MET A 124 -3.28 6.60 7.86
CA MET A 124 -2.24 5.62 8.16
C MET A 124 -1.42 6.07 9.36
N THR A 125 -1.05 5.15 10.22
CA THR A 125 -0.13 5.41 11.35
C THR A 125 0.92 4.32 11.40
N GLY A 126 2.08 4.65 11.94
CA GLY A 126 3.16 3.69 12.07
C GLY A 126 4.45 4.32 12.54
N LYS A 127 5.56 3.73 12.15
CA LYS A 127 6.89 4.11 12.63
C LYS A 127 7.88 4.24 11.48
N GLY A 128 8.89 5.08 11.72
CA GLY A 128 9.96 5.32 10.77
C GLY A 128 11.10 6.12 11.40
N PRO A 129 12.06 6.61 10.60
CA PRO A 129 13.22 7.34 11.09
C PRO A 129 12.85 8.71 11.63
N GLY A 130 13.30 9.06 12.83
CA GLY A 130 13.26 10.41 13.35
C GLY A 130 14.50 11.22 12.94
N GLN A 131 14.44 12.54 13.16
CA GLN A 131 15.57 13.44 12.84
C GLN A 131 16.85 13.14 13.65
N ASP A 132 16.69 12.50 14.80
CA ASP A 132 17.79 12.08 15.67
C ASP A 132 18.35 10.67 15.31
N GLY A 133 17.87 10.08 14.23
CA GLY A 133 18.21 8.73 13.77
C GLY A 133 17.55 7.60 14.57
N LYS A 134 16.67 7.92 15.52
CA LYS A 134 15.87 6.93 16.25
C LYS A 134 14.52 6.74 15.59
N GLU A 135 13.84 5.64 15.96
CA GLU A 135 12.46 5.40 15.54
C GLU A 135 11.51 6.43 16.15
N THR A 136 10.59 6.95 15.35
CA THR A 136 9.54 7.87 15.77
C THR A 136 8.20 7.49 15.17
N ASP A 137 7.13 8.05 15.73
CA ASP A 137 5.77 7.83 15.23
C ASP A 137 5.47 8.70 14.02
N TYR A 138 4.73 8.10 13.07
CA TYR A 138 4.24 8.74 11.86
C TYR A 138 2.73 8.67 11.78
N LYS A 139 2.12 9.74 11.27
CA LYS A 139 0.74 9.79 10.82
C LYS A 139 0.69 10.36 9.42
N MET A 140 -0.02 9.69 8.55
CA MET A 140 -0.20 10.07 7.15
C MET A 140 -1.69 10.11 6.83
N ILE A 141 -2.12 11.14 6.13
CA ILE A 141 -3.50 11.27 5.67
C ILE A 141 -3.47 11.56 4.18
N THR A 142 -4.16 10.74 3.38
CA THR A 142 -4.40 11.00 1.97
C THR A 142 -5.86 11.34 1.76
N GLU A 143 -6.14 12.52 1.27
CA GLU A 143 -7.48 13.00 0.93
C GLU A 143 -7.67 12.92 -0.59
N TYR A 144 -8.54 12.04 -1.06
CA TYR A 144 -8.88 11.89 -2.48
C TYR A 144 -9.98 12.90 -2.84
N LYS A 145 -9.59 13.96 -3.56
CA LYS A 145 -10.52 15.04 -3.99
C LYS A 145 -11.39 14.60 -5.16
N ASP A 146 -10.76 13.94 -6.13
CA ASP A 146 -11.37 13.32 -7.30
C ASP A 146 -10.39 12.29 -7.91
N LYS A 147 -10.72 11.72 -9.09
CA LYS A 147 -9.89 10.73 -9.79
C LYS A 147 -8.54 11.26 -10.28
N ASN A 148 -8.34 12.59 -10.28
CA ASN A 148 -7.16 13.25 -10.82
C ASN A 148 -6.40 14.07 -9.77
N THR A 149 -6.91 14.15 -8.53
CA THR A 149 -6.31 15.00 -7.50
C THR A 149 -6.42 14.34 -6.14
N HIS A 150 -5.30 14.21 -5.44
CA HIS A 150 -5.29 13.88 -4.03
C HIS A 150 -4.24 14.70 -3.28
N VAL A 151 -4.48 14.87 -1.99
CA VAL A 151 -3.61 15.62 -1.08
C VAL A 151 -3.10 14.68 0.00
N PHE A 152 -1.79 14.58 0.10
CA PHE A 152 -1.11 13.81 1.14
C PHE A 152 -0.56 14.75 2.20
N LYS A 153 -0.77 14.40 3.46
CA LYS A 153 -0.27 15.14 4.63
C LYS A 153 0.47 14.19 5.54
N MET A 154 1.59 14.63 6.09
CA MET A 154 2.44 13.81 6.97
C MET A 154 2.81 14.56 8.24
N TRP A 155 2.76 13.84 9.35
CA TRP A 155 3.26 14.23 10.67
C TRP A 155 4.33 13.23 11.11
N SER A 156 5.36 13.71 11.82
CA SER A 156 6.42 12.90 12.40
C SER A 156 6.70 13.38 13.82
N GLY A 157 6.79 12.45 14.77
CA GLY A 157 6.96 12.73 16.20
C GLY A 157 5.68 13.29 16.83
N THR A 158 5.37 14.57 16.64
CA THR A 158 4.10 15.17 17.08
C THR A 158 3.02 14.93 16.03
N LEU A 159 1.97 14.19 16.36
CA LEU A 159 0.93 13.74 15.43
C LEU A 159 -0.30 14.66 15.37
N THR A 160 -0.20 15.86 15.93
CA THR A 160 -1.26 16.89 15.98
C THR A 160 -0.74 18.25 15.51
N GLY A 161 -1.65 19.19 15.26
CA GLY A 161 -1.30 20.50 14.70
C GLY A 161 -1.08 20.46 13.20
N ASP A 162 -0.30 21.40 12.67
CA ASP A 162 0.00 21.47 11.25
C ASP A 162 0.86 20.29 10.79
N PRO A 163 0.64 19.74 9.60
CA PRO A 163 1.46 18.68 9.06
C PRO A 163 2.89 19.19 8.80
N MET A 164 3.86 18.33 9.01
CA MET A 164 5.27 18.61 8.65
C MET A 164 5.41 18.84 7.14
N MET A 165 4.59 18.13 6.35
CA MET A 165 4.63 18.19 4.90
C MET A 165 3.23 18.00 4.32
N THR A 166 2.92 18.78 3.27
CA THR A 166 1.72 18.60 2.44
C THR A 166 2.13 18.46 0.99
N LEU A 167 1.67 17.39 0.34
CA LEU A 167 1.89 17.13 -1.08
C LEU A 167 0.56 17.13 -1.81
N THR A 168 0.46 17.90 -2.88
CA THR A 168 -0.67 17.84 -3.81
C THR A 168 -0.25 17.10 -5.05
N TYR A 169 -0.97 16.02 -5.35
CA TYR A 169 -0.78 15.19 -6.53
C TYR A 169 -1.84 15.53 -7.57
N THR A 170 -1.41 15.78 -8.80
CA THR A 170 -2.29 16.01 -9.95
C THR A 170 -1.92 15.04 -11.05
N ARG A 171 -2.90 14.28 -11.56
CA ARG A 171 -2.67 13.27 -12.60
C ARG A 171 -2.23 13.95 -13.90
N LYS A 172 -1.17 13.43 -14.51
CA LYS A 172 -0.74 13.85 -15.85
C LYS A 172 -1.75 13.35 -16.90
N LYS A 173 -1.98 14.21 -17.90
CA LYS A 173 -2.84 13.88 -19.05
C LYS A 173 -2.08 13.09 -20.10
#